data_eaabe3df2c0f2bfae7d10c50f657321b
#
_entry.id   eaabe3df2c0f2bfae7d10c50f657321b
#
_cell.length_a   1.000
_cell.length_b   1.000
_cell.length_c   1.000
_cell.angle_alpha   90.00
_cell.angle_beta   90.00
_cell.angle_gamma   90.00
#
_symmetry.space_group_name_H-M   'P 1'
#
loop_
_entity.id
_entity.type
_entity.pdbx_description
1 polymer ?
#
loop_
_entity_poly.entity_id
_entity_poly.type
_entity_poly.pdbx_seq_one_letter_code
_entity_poly.pdbx_strand_id
1 'polypeptide(L)'
;MGMGFALLFYGGVSAAPRALVDQAGRTVMVPSSPRRVISLAPNITEIIYDLGCEDRLKGAAAHSDYPSAALALPQVGAYVRLDLEKIVSLQPDLCIAVKDGNPKETVMRLESLGIPVYAVNPRSLDTIMSSVLAIGDLLNASKRAGQLVDTMRARIGRVEQMVAAASSRPVVFFQIGVSPIVSAGSDTFIHELIQKAGGVNLAGTRTAYPRYSFEEVVVLAPDIIIMTTMERENAFDEVKARWRQWSSIPAVAAGRIFIVDSDIFDRPTPRLIDALETLARMIHPELPWDNLQRGPH
;
A
#
# COMPACT_ATOMS: atom_id res chain seq x y z
N MET A 1 -0.91 11.17 -67.84
CA MET A 1 -1.56 11.69 -66.59
C MET A 1 -1.24 10.74 -65.46
N GLY A 2 -0.16 10.97 -64.72
CA GLY A 2 0.27 10.14 -63.63
C GLY A 2 -0.07 10.83 -62.29
N MET A 3 -1.00 10.26 -61.55
CA MET A 3 -1.36 10.74 -60.20
C MET A 3 -0.39 10.13 -59.17
N GLY A 4 0.56 10.96 -58.70
CA GLY A 4 1.45 10.57 -57.60
C GLY A 4 0.71 10.60 -56.27
N PHE A 5 0.61 9.47 -55.62
CA PHE A 5 0.08 9.32 -54.25
C PHE A 5 1.21 9.64 -53.25
N ALA A 6 1.18 10.80 -52.66
CA ALA A 6 2.09 11.17 -51.58
C ALA A 6 1.62 10.48 -50.28
N LEU A 7 2.35 9.46 -49.85
CA LEU A 7 2.21 8.87 -48.52
C LEU A 7 2.82 9.83 -47.48
N LEU A 8 1.95 10.56 -46.79
CA LEU A 8 2.33 11.33 -45.60
C LEU A 8 2.62 10.34 -44.45
N PHE A 9 3.90 10.05 -44.21
CA PHE A 9 4.33 9.43 -42.99
C PHE A 9 4.14 10.42 -41.81
N TYR A 10 3.09 10.29 -41.07
CA TYR A 10 2.98 10.89 -39.73
C TYR A 10 3.98 10.19 -38.81
N GLY A 11 5.22 10.63 -38.82
CA GLY A 11 6.21 10.30 -37.84
C GLY A 11 5.81 10.97 -36.51
N GLY A 12 5.15 10.24 -35.63
CA GLY A 12 4.92 10.71 -34.26
C GLY A 12 6.27 11.00 -33.59
N VAL A 13 6.53 12.27 -33.31
CA VAL A 13 7.69 12.69 -32.54
C VAL A 13 7.54 12.06 -31.15
N SER A 14 8.21 10.92 -30.91
CA SER A 14 8.36 10.38 -29.55
C SER A 14 9.19 11.38 -28.77
N ALA A 15 8.60 12.01 -27.77
CA ALA A 15 9.33 12.93 -26.90
C ALA A 15 10.49 12.16 -26.21
N ALA A 16 11.64 12.83 -26.03
CA ALA A 16 12.84 12.21 -25.47
C ALA A 16 12.59 11.63 -24.05
N PRO A 17 13.25 10.53 -23.71
CA PRO A 17 13.18 9.98 -22.34
C PRO A 17 13.61 11.02 -21.30
N ARG A 18 13.04 10.92 -20.10
CA ARG A 18 13.36 11.80 -18.94
C ARG A 18 14.24 11.06 -17.95
N ALA A 19 15.25 11.72 -17.41
CA ALA A 19 16.05 11.23 -16.30
C ALA A 19 15.32 11.59 -15.00
N LEU A 20 14.87 10.60 -14.23
CA LEU A 20 14.21 10.79 -12.93
C LEU A 20 14.95 10.02 -11.85
N VAL A 21 15.01 10.59 -10.64
CA VAL A 21 15.54 9.89 -9.47
C VAL A 21 14.40 9.13 -8.80
N ASP A 22 14.54 7.82 -8.66
CA ASP A 22 13.56 6.98 -8.00
C ASP A 22 13.69 7.02 -6.46
N GLN A 23 12.74 6.41 -5.75
CA GLN A 23 12.78 6.40 -4.27
C GLN A 23 13.79 5.38 -3.69
N ALA A 24 14.55 4.68 -4.54
CA ALA A 24 15.75 3.94 -4.15
C ALA A 24 17.04 4.77 -4.33
N GLY A 25 16.94 6.03 -4.79
CA GLY A 25 18.05 6.93 -5.03
C GLY A 25 18.78 6.70 -6.36
N ARG A 26 18.17 5.98 -7.31
CA ARG A 26 18.78 5.66 -8.61
C ARG A 26 18.25 6.60 -9.68
N THR A 27 19.11 7.02 -10.60
CA THR A 27 18.67 7.73 -11.81
C THR A 27 18.17 6.73 -12.84
N VAL A 28 16.92 6.86 -13.24
CA VAL A 28 16.23 6.00 -14.20
C VAL A 28 15.83 6.81 -15.43
N MET A 29 16.19 6.33 -16.62
CA MET A 29 15.73 6.90 -17.88
C MET A 29 14.35 6.34 -18.20
N VAL A 30 13.30 7.16 -18.07
CA VAL A 30 11.91 6.74 -18.28
C VAL A 30 11.35 7.38 -19.58
N PRO A 31 10.46 6.71 -20.30
CA PRO A 31 9.75 7.34 -21.43
C PRO A 31 9.01 8.58 -20.96
N SER A 32 8.96 9.61 -21.78
CA SER A 32 8.20 10.84 -21.47
C SER A 32 6.69 10.61 -21.37
N SER A 33 6.18 9.55 -21.99
CA SER A 33 4.77 9.12 -21.90
C SER A 33 4.69 7.60 -21.98
N PRO A 34 4.88 6.89 -20.85
CA PRO A 34 4.77 5.43 -20.81
C PRO A 34 3.37 4.97 -21.22
N ARG A 35 3.29 3.95 -22.06
CA ARG A 35 2.01 3.39 -22.55
C ARG A 35 1.85 1.90 -22.28
N ARG A 36 2.92 1.22 -21.94
CA ARG A 36 2.95 -0.22 -21.67
C ARG A 36 3.59 -0.47 -20.30
N VAL A 37 2.81 -0.16 -19.27
CA VAL A 37 3.28 -0.20 -17.88
C VAL A 37 3.01 -1.56 -17.27
N ILE A 38 3.98 -2.11 -16.54
CA ILE A 38 3.76 -3.27 -15.67
C ILE A 38 3.92 -2.84 -14.22
N SER A 39 2.90 -3.14 -13.42
CA SER A 39 2.91 -2.98 -11.98
C SER A 39 3.50 -4.24 -11.33
N LEU A 40 4.63 -4.10 -10.63
CA LEU A 40 5.31 -5.22 -9.98
C LEU A 40 4.87 -5.48 -8.54
N ALA A 41 3.84 -4.75 -8.05
CA ALA A 41 3.24 -4.96 -6.74
C ALA A 41 1.77 -4.49 -6.70
N PRO A 42 0.90 -5.10 -5.87
CA PRO A 42 -0.54 -4.77 -5.82
C PRO A 42 -0.84 -3.30 -5.50
N ASN A 43 -0.11 -2.70 -4.57
CA ASN A 43 -0.29 -1.30 -4.18
C ASN A 43 -0.03 -0.33 -5.34
N ILE A 44 0.90 -0.65 -6.25
CA ILE A 44 1.18 0.15 -7.44
C ILE A 44 0.00 0.05 -8.42
N THR A 45 -0.58 -1.14 -8.58
CA THR A 45 -1.78 -1.33 -9.41
C THR A 45 -2.91 -0.44 -8.93
N GLU A 46 -3.21 -0.45 -7.63
CA GLU A 46 -4.26 0.38 -7.03
C GLU A 46 -4.01 1.87 -7.27
N ILE A 47 -2.79 2.36 -7.03
CA ILE A 47 -2.43 3.77 -7.28
C ILE A 47 -2.64 4.15 -8.76
N ILE A 48 -2.28 3.28 -9.71
CA ILE A 48 -2.47 3.56 -11.14
C ILE A 48 -3.96 3.66 -11.50
N TYR A 49 -4.81 2.82 -10.92
CA TYR A 49 -6.27 2.93 -11.08
C TYR A 49 -6.83 4.20 -10.44
N ASP A 50 -6.40 4.57 -9.23
CA ASP A 50 -6.82 5.81 -8.56
C ASP A 50 -6.43 7.07 -9.37
N LEU A 51 -5.34 6.96 -10.12
CA LEU A 51 -4.88 8.02 -11.04
C LEU A 51 -5.63 8.04 -12.37
N GLY A 52 -6.49 7.06 -12.66
CA GLY A 52 -7.21 6.93 -13.95
C GLY A 52 -6.27 6.65 -15.12
N CYS A 53 -5.23 5.85 -14.89
CA CYS A 53 -4.20 5.48 -15.88
C CYS A 53 -4.18 3.98 -16.19
N GLU A 54 -5.25 3.26 -15.88
CA GLU A 54 -5.39 1.80 -16.05
C GLU A 54 -5.25 1.35 -17.51
N ASP A 55 -5.58 2.18 -18.49
CA ASP A 55 -5.41 1.92 -19.93
C ASP A 55 -3.96 1.61 -20.30
N ARG A 56 -3.01 2.09 -19.52
CA ARG A 56 -1.57 1.88 -19.70
C ARG A 56 -1.08 0.57 -19.09
N LEU A 57 -1.81 -0.02 -18.14
CA LEU A 57 -1.43 -1.30 -17.54
C LEU A 57 -1.52 -2.43 -18.56
N LYS A 58 -0.44 -3.19 -18.71
CA LYS A 58 -0.36 -4.38 -19.57
C LYS A 58 -0.13 -5.66 -18.79
N GLY A 59 0.17 -5.53 -17.50
CA GLY A 59 0.32 -6.64 -16.57
C GLY A 59 0.48 -6.14 -15.14
N ALA A 60 0.18 -7.00 -14.19
CA ALA A 60 0.26 -6.72 -12.76
C ALA A 60 0.76 -7.93 -11.98
N ALA A 61 1.40 -7.69 -10.84
CA ALA A 61 1.78 -8.75 -9.92
C ALA A 61 0.54 -9.50 -9.41
N ALA A 62 0.72 -10.76 -9.00
CA ALA A 62 -0.32 -11.54 -8.35
C ALA A 62 -0.90 -10.79 -7.13
N HIS A 63 -2.17 -11.05 -6.80
CA HIS A 63 -2.94 -10.35 -5.77
C HIS A 63 -3.22 -8.86 -6.08
N SER A 64 -3.05 -8.42 -7.33
CA SER A 64 -3.56 -7.13 -7.82
C SER A 64 -5.06 -7.30 -8.17
N ASP A 65 -5.91 -7.29 -7.17
CA ASP A 65 -7.33 -7.63 -7.24
C ASP A 65 -8.26 -6.43 -6.96
N TYR A 66 -7.68 -5.29 -6.66
CA TYR A 66 -8.43 -4.06 -6.47
C TYR A 66 -7.96 -2.95 -7.44
N PRO A 67 -8.94 -2.21 -8.05
CA PRO A 67 -10.35 -2.56 -8.12
C PRO A 67 -10.56 -3.89 -8.88
N SER A 68 -11.76 -4.46 -8.84
CA SER A 68 -12.03 -5.77 -9.46
C SER A 68 -11.68 -5.85 -10.96
N ALA A 69 -11.67 -4.71 -11.64
CA ALA A 69 -11.22 -4.60 -13.03
C ALA A 69 -9.73 -5.03 -13.22
N ALA A 70 -8.90 -4.91 -12.19
CA ALA A 70 -7.51 -5.34 -12.23
C ALA A 70 -7.33 -6.85 -12.40
N LEU A 71 -8.33 -7.65 -12.03
CA LEU A 71 -8.33 -9.11 -12.22
C LEU A 71 -8.23 -9.55 -13.69
N ALA A 72 -8.60 -8.67 -14.63
CA ALA A 72 -8.49 -8.91 -16.06
C ALA A 72 -7.06 -8.76 -16.61
N LEU A 73 -6.13 -8.20 -15.82
CA LEU A 73 -4.75 -7.98 -16.25
C LEU A 73 -3.96 -9.29 -16.27
N PRO A 74 -3.06 -9.48 -17.27
CA PRO A 74 -2.09 -10.55 -17.25
C PRO A 74 -1.26 -10.53 -15.97
N GLN A 75 -1.24 -11.65 -15.23
CA GLN A 75 -0.43 -11.77 -14.02
C GLN A 75 1.04 -12.06 -14.37
N VAL A 76 1.97 -11.36 -13.72
CA VAL A 76 3.42 -11.45 -13.93
C VAL A 76 4.16 -12.09 -12.74
N GLY A 77 3.49 -12.95 -11.99
CA GLY A 77 4.05 -13.63 -10.81
C GLY A 77 3.81 -12.87 -9.50
N ALA A 78 4.17 -13.49 -8.37
CA ALA A 78 4.10 -12.85 -7.06
C ALA A 78 5.15 -11.72 -6.96
N TYR A 79 4.84 -10.66 -6.22
CA TYR A 79 5.75 -9.49 -6.12
C TYR A 79 7.14 -9.85 -5.56
N VAL A 80 7.25 -10.91 -4.75
CA VAL A 80 8.53 -11.48 -4.27
C VAL A 80 9.15 -12.50 -5.22
N ARG A 81 8.42 -12.97 -6.24
CA ARG A 81 8.86 -13.94 -7.25
C ARG A 81 8.19 -13.67 -8.59
N LEU A 82 8.75 -12.73 -9.33
CA LEU A 82 8.23 -12.28 -10.62
C LEU A 82 8.61 -13.26 -11.75
N ASP A 83 7.74 -13.36 -12.75
CA ASP A 83 7.94 -14.10 -13.98
C ASP A 83 8.54 -13.18 -15.06
N LEU A 84 9.87 -13.21 -15.20
CA LEU A 84 10.61 -12.38 -16.16
C LEU A 84 10.19 -12.63 -17.61
N GLU A 85 9.97 -13.89 -18.00
CA GLU A 85 9.59 -14.24 -19.36
C GLU A 85 8.22 -13.62 -19.70
N LYS A 86 7.28 -13.73 -18.77
CA LYS A 86 5.97 -13.12 -18.90
C LYS A 86 6.05 -11.60 -19.01
N ILE A 87 6.86 -10.95 -18.16
CA ILE A 87 7.08 -9.50 -18.20
C ILE A 87 7.61 -9.10 -19.59
N VAL A 88 8.69 -9.75 -20.06
CA VAL A 88 9.31 -9.44 -21.36
C VAL A 88 8.34 -9.68 -22.52
N SER A 89 7.55 -10.76 -22.47
CA SER A 89 6.55 -11.07 -23.52
C SER A 89 5.47 -9.98 -23.67
N LEU A 90 5.20 -9.22 -22.60
CA LEU A 90 4.27 -8.11 -22.61
C LEU A 90 4.87 -6.82 -23.16
N GLN A 91 6.16 -6.80 -23.50
CA GLN A 91 6.88 -5.67 -24.11
C GLN A 91 6.63 -4.34 -23.38
N PRO A 92 6.90 -4.24 -22.08
CA PRO A 92 6.71 -3.00 -21.35
C PRO A 92 7.71 -1.92 -21.77
N ASP A 93 7.26 -0.69 -21.73
CA ASP A 93 8.12 0.50 -21.84
C ASP A 93 8.49 1.06 -20.45
N LEU A 94 7.81 0.60 -19.38
CA LEU A 94 8.12 0.93 -17.98
C LEU A 94 7.61 -0.18 -17.05
N CYS A 95 8.44 -0.58 -16.09
CA CYS A 95 8.00 -1.31 -14.92
C CYS A 95 8.06 -0.39 -13.69
N ILE A 96 7.07 -0.51 -12.79
CA ILE A 96 7.07 0.20 -11.52
C ILE A 96 7.18 -0.84 -10.39
N ALA A 97 8.16 -0.67 -9.52
CA ALA A 97 8.55 -1.62 -8.47
C ALA A 97 8.42 -1.02 -7.07
N VAL A 98 8.38 -1.88 -6.04
CA VAL A 98 8.55 -1.49 -4.63
C VAL A 98 9.95 -1.88 -4.17
N LYS A 99 10.71 -0.92 -3.63
CA LYS A 99 12.11 -1.10 -3.23
C LYS A 99 12.31 -2.28 -2.27
N ASP A 100 11.51 -2.35 -1.22
CA ASP A 100 11.67 -3.36 -0.16
C ASP A 100 10.77 -4.60 -0.38
N GLY A 101 10.14 -4.73 -1.55
CA GLY A 101 9.24 -5.84 -1.88
C GLY A 101 9.69 -6.67 -3.09
N ASN A 102 10.19 -6.02 -4.14
CA ASN A 102 10.64 -6.72 -5.33
C ASN A 102 12.13 -7.14 -5.24
N PRO A 103 12.50 -8.36 -5.65
CA PRO A 103 13.89 -8.81 -5.61
C PRO A 103 14.80 -7.94 -6.47
N LYS A 104 15.88 -7.43 -5.87
CA LYS A 104 16.85 -6.55 -6.55
C LYS A 104 17.43 -7.19 -7.82
N GLU A 105 17.71 -8.49 -7.78
CA GLU A 105 18.24 -9.24 -8.93
C GLU A 105 17.26 -9.24 -10.11
N THR A 106 15.95 -9.37 -9.83
CA THR A 106 14.92 -9.32 -10.86
C THR A 106 14.87 -7.94 -11.50
N VAL A 107 14.94 -6.88 -10.70
CA VAL A 107 14.97 -5.49 -11.20
C VAL A 107 16.20 -5.27 -12.08
N MET A 108 17.39 -5.66 -11.63
CA MET A 108 18.62 -5.56 -12.40
C MET A 108 18.57 -6.35 -13.71
N ARG A 109 17.90 -7.51 -13.71
CA ARG A 109 17.73 -8.32 -14.91
C ARG A 109 16.81 -7.64 -15.93
N LEU A 110 15.71 -7.02 -15.51
CA LEU A 110 14.84 -6.24 -16.39
C LEU A 110 15.60 -5.07 -17.01
N GLU A 111 16.36 -4.34 -16.21
CA GLU A 111 17.18 -3.21 -16.69
C GLU A 111 18.24 -3.67 -17.71
N SER A 112 18.88 -4.84 -17.49
CA SER A 112 19.84 -5.41 -18.45
C SER A 112 19.22 -5.79 -19.80
N LEU A 113 17.90 -6.00 -19.82
CA LEU A 113 17.11 -6.24 -21.03
C LEU A 113 16.58 -4.93 -21.66
N GLY A 114 17.00 -3.76 -21.17
CA GLY A 114 16.58 -2.46 -21.67
C GLY A 114 15.20 -2.00 -21.19
N ILE A 115 14.61 -2.68 -20.21
CA ILE A 115 13.31 -2.32 -19.63
C ILE A 115 13.57 -1.41 -18.42
N PRO A 116 13.18 -0.12 -18.44
CA PRO A 116 13.35 0.76 -17.29
C PRO A 116 12.46 0.33 -16.12
N VAL A 117 13.03 0.33 -14.88
CA VAL A 117 12.32 0.01 -13.66
C VAL A 117 12.43 1.16 -12.67
N TYR A 118 11.31 1.81 -12.37
CA TYR A 118 11.22 2.88 -11.39
C TYR A 118 10.75 2.31 -10.04
N ALA A 119 11.51 2.51 -8.98
CA ALA A 119 11.19 1.97 -7.66
C ALA A 119 10.55 3.04 -6.76
N VAL A 120 9.41 2.71 -6.13
CA VAL A 120 8.82 3.48 -5.02
C VAL A 120 9.14 2.82 -3.68
N ASN A 121 9.06 3.58 -2.56
CA ASN A 121 9.39 3.08 -1.22
C ASN A 121 8.36 3.57 -0.17
N PRO A 122 7.14 3.05 -0.17
CA PRO A 122 6.03 3.52 0.65
C PRO A 122 6.08 2.92 2.08
N ARG A 123 6.86 3.51 3.00
CA ARG A 123 7.05 3.04 4.39
C ARG A 123 6.29 3.84 5.44
N SER A 124 5.85 5.05 5.11
CA SER A 124 5.09 5.97 5.95
C SER A 124 3.97 6.60 5.14
N LEU A 125 3.01 7.26 5.77
CA LEU A 125 1.96 7.99 5.05
C LEU A 125 2.54 9.05 4.11
N ASP A 126 3.61 9.75 4.53
CA ASP A 126 4.27 10.73 3.69
C ASP A 126 4.95 10.10 2.47
N THR A 127 5.64 8.96 2.64
CA THR A 127 6.28 8.27 1.51
C THR A 127 5.27 7.57 0.60
N ILE A 128 4.10 7.17 1.12
CA ILE A 128 2.97 6.70 0.30
C ILE A 128 2.44 7.84 -0.57
N MET A 129 2.16 9.02 0.01
CA MET A 129 1.73 10.19 -0.74
C MET A 129 2.79 10.62 -1.77
N SER A 130 4.07 10.58 -1.40
CA SER A 130 5.17 10.83 -2.34
C SER A 130 5.22 9.81 -3.48
N SER A 131 4.89 8.55 -3.22
CA SER A 131 4.79 7.50 -4.24
C SER A 131 3.63 7.76 -5.20
N VAL A 132 2.47 8.22 -4.69
CA VAL A 132 1.32 8.63 -5.51
C VAL A 132 1.72 9.78 -6.45
N LEU A 133 2.41 10.80 -5.93
CA LEU A 133 2.89 11.93 -6.75
C LEU A 133 3.90 11.50 -7.80
N ALA A 134 4.86 10.63 -7.43
CA ALA A 134 5.87 10.12 -8.34
C ALA A 134 5.26 9.29 -9.49
N ILE A 135 4.33 8.37 -9.17
CA ILE A 135 3.61 7.59 -10.18
C ILE A 135 2.74 8.51 -11.05
N GLY A 136 2.12 9.53 -10.46
CA GLY A 136 1.38 10.55 -11.19
C GLY A 136 2.26 11.32 -12.19
N ASP A 137 3.48 11.69 -11.81
CA ASP A 137 4.43 12.33 -12.74
C ASP A 137 4.89 11.38 -13.84
N LEU A 138 5.24 10.14 -13.51
CA LEU A 138 5.59 9.09 -14.48
C LEU A 138 4.52 8.92 -15.55
N LEU A 139 3.26 8.95 -15.14
CA LEU A 139 2.11 8.69 -16.01
C LEU A 139 1.43 9.96 -16.54
N ASN A 140 2.05 11.14 -16.42
CA ASN A 140 1.48 12.43 -16.82
C ASN A 140 0.08 12.70 -16.22
N ALA A 141 -0.15 12.25 -14.99
CA ALA A 141 -1.38 12.42 -14.21
C ALA A 141 -1.15 13.28 -12.94
N SER A 142 -0.14 14.18 -12.94
CA SER A 142 0.30 14.94 -11.77
C SER A 142 -0.83 15.76 -11.12
N LYS A 143 -1.77 16.30 -11.91
CA LYS A 143 -2.92 17.04 -11.37
C LYS A 143 -3.82 16.14 -10.51
N ARG A 144 -4.14 14.93 -11.01
CA ARG A 144 -4.97 13.97 -10.27
C ARG A 144 -4.25 13.44 -9.05
N ALA A 145 -2.95 13.17 -9.16
CA ALA A 145 -2.11 12.76 -8.04
C ALA A 145 -2.09 13.82 -6.93
N GLY A 146 -1.96 15.12 -7.29
CA GLY A 146 -2.04 16.22 -6.34
C GLY A 146 -3.39 16.26 -5.62
N GLN A 147 -4.50 16.19 -6.35
CA GLN A 147 -5.85 16.17 -5.77
C GLN A 147 -6.07 14.98 -4.83
N LEU A 148 -5.58 13.79 -5.19
CA LEU A 148 -5.67 12.61 -4.36
C LEU A 148 -4.88 12.79 -3.05
N VAL A 149 -3.65 13.28 -3.13
CA VAL A 149 -2.81 13.56 -1.96
C VAL A 149 -3.41 14.64 -1.06
N ASP A 150 -3.97 15.71 -1.62
CA ASP A 150 -4.65 16.75 -0.84
C ASP A 150 -5.87 16.18 -0.10
N THR A 151 -6.63 15.28 -0.75
CA THR A 151 -7.74 14.57 -0.12
C THR A 151 -7.25 13.68 1.03
N MET A 152 -6.17 12.92 0.82
CA MET A 152 -5.56 12.09 1.87
C MET A 152 -5.14 12.95 3.08
N ARG A 153 -4.42 14.05 2.85
CA ARG A 153 -3.99 14.97 3.92
C ARG A 153 -5.16 15.56 4.70
N ALA A 154 -6.20 16.00 4.00
CA ALA A 154 -7.38 16.56 4.64
C ALA A 154 -8.10 15.53 5.53
N ARG A 155 -8.18 14.27 5.08
CA ARG A 155 -8.78 13.18 5.85
C ARG A 155 -7.93 12.83 7.08
N ILE A 156 -6.61 12.71 6.94
CA ILE A 156 -5.68 12.51 8.06
C ILE A 156 -5.86 13.61 9.10
N GLY A 157 -5.84 14.89 8.68
CA GLY A 157 -6.01 16.03 9.59
C GLY A 157 -7.34 16.00 10.36
N ARG A 158 -8.44 15.57 9.72
CA ARG A 158 -9.73 15.39 10.41
C ARG A 158 -9.67 14.32 11.50
N VAL A 159 -9.02 13.17 11.23
CA VAL A 159 -8.85 12.13 12.24
C VAL A 159 -8.01 12.65 13.41
N GLU A 160 -6.87 13.30 13.13
CA GLU A 160 -5.99 13.86 14.16
C GLU A 160 -6.72 14.89 15.03
N GLN A 161 -7.52 15.78 14.45
CA GLN A 161 -8.35 16.72 15.18
C GLN A 161 -9.38 16.03 16.08
N MET A 162 -10.02 14.97 15.57
CA MET A 162 -11.02 14.22 16.34
C MET A 162 -10.39 13.52 17.54
N VAL A 163 -9.29 12.80 17.33
CA VAL A 163 -8.62 12.03 18.40
C VAL A 163 -7.85 12.93 19.38
N ALA A 164 -7.60 14.19 19.04
CA ALA A 164 -7.04 15.17 19.99
C ALA A 164 -7.95 15.44 21.19
N ALA A 165 -9.26 15.21 21.04
CA ALA A 165 -10.25 15.34 22.12
C ALA A 165 -10.34 14.09 23.03
N ALA A 166 -9.66 12.99 22.67
CA ALA A 166 -9.69 11.76 23.46
C ALA A 166 -8.97 11.93 24.81
N SER A 167 -9.56 11.40 25.87
CA SER A 167 -9.05 11.48 27.24
C SER A 167 -7.95 10.45 27.54
N SER A 168 -7.78 9.44 26.70
CA SER A 168 -6.82 8.34 26.89
C SER A 168 -6.14 7.97 25.56
N ARG A 169 -5.05 7.23 25.66
CA ARG A 169 -4.35 6.64 24.51
C ARG A 169 -4.17 5.15 24.73
N PRO A 170 -5.13 4.32 24.30
CA PRO A 170 -5.09 2.87 24.52
C PRO A 170 -3.87 2.21 23.88
N VAL A 171 -3.32 1.20 24.54
CA VAL A 171 -2.22 0.38 24.00
C VAL A 171 -2.78 -0.64 23.02
N VAL A 172 -2.31 -0.58 21.78
CA VAL A 172 -2.76 -1.40 20.65
C VAL A 172 -1.68 -2.43 20.30
N PHE A 173 -2.04 -3.70 20.31
CA PHE A 173 -1.25 -4.77 19.71
C PHE A 173 -1.79 -5.09 18.32
N PHE A 174 -0.99 -4.82 17.29
CA PHE A 174 -1.36 -5.07 15.90
C PHE A 174 -0.65 -6.33 15.40
N GLN A 175 -1.40 -7.40 15.13
CA GLN A 175 -0.89 -8.69 14.70
C GLN A 175 -1.09 -8.89 13.20
N ILE A 176 0.02 -9.09 12.46
CA ILE A 176 0.05 -9.34 11.01
C ILE A 176 0.42 -10.77 10.64
N GLY A 177 0.86 -11.58 11.60
CA GLY A 177 1.23 -12.98 11.41
C GLY A 177 0.73 -13.84 12.54
N VAL A 178 0.37 -15.09 12.23
CA VAL A 178 -0.24 -16.02 13.18
C VAL A 178 0.78 -16.97 13.79
N SER A 179 1.67 -17.54 12.97
CA SER A 179 2.67 -18.51 13.41
C SER A 179 3.97 -18.35 12.60
N PRO A 180 4.97 -17.64 13.12
CA PRO A 180 5.02 -16.97 14.44
C PRO A 180 4.10 -15.74 14.51
N ILE A 181 3.77 -15.28 15.74
CA ILE A 181 3.11 -13.99 15.93
C ILE A 181 4.08 -12.89 15.48
N VAL A 182 3.66 -12.10 14.50
CA VAL A 182 4.42 -10.96 14.00
C VAL A 182 3.59 -9.70 14.19
N SER A 183 4.23 -8.63 14.68
CA SER A 183 3.61 -7.31 14.83
C SER A 183 4.33 -6.28 13.95
N ALA A 184 3.78 -5.06 13.89
CA ALA A 184 4.37 -3.92 13.20
C ALA A 184 4.97 -2.95 14.22
N GLY A 185 6.29 -2.83 14.24
CA GLY A 185 7.04 -1.92 15.10
C GLY A 185 7.21 -0.53 14.49
N SER A 186 8.14 0.27 15.06
CA SER A 186 8.57 1.54 14.47
C SER A 186 9.06 1.33 13.02
N ASP A 187 9.16 2.40 12.26
CA ASP A 187 9.53 2.40 10.84
C ASP A 187 8.53 1.68 9.91
N THR A 188 7.27 1.51 10.35
CA THR A 188 6.18 0.97 9.53
C THR A 188 5.01 1.97 9.45
N PHE A 189 4.30 1.99 8.33
CA PHE A 189 3.09 2.81 8.21
C PHE A 189 1.99 2.38 9.20
N ILE A 190 1.96 1.11 9.63
CA ILE A 190 1.02 0.62 10.65
C ILE A 190 1.27 1.30 11.99
N HIS A 191 2.56 1.46 12.38
CA HIS A 191 2.92 2.22 13.58
C HIS A 191 2.38 3.65 13.53
N GLU A 192 2.58 4.31 12.39
CA GLU A 192 2.10 5.67 12.16
C GLU A 192 0.56 5.74 12.20
N LEU A 193 -0.14 4.77 11.59
CA LEU A 193 -1.60 4.69 11.65
C LEU A 193 -2.11 4.61 13.10
N ILE A 194 -1.51 3.76 13.94
CA ILE A 194 -1.90 3.62 15.34
C ILE A 194 -1.70 4.93 16.09
N GLN A 195 -0.58 5.62 15.88
CA GLN A 195 -0.31 6.91 16.52
C GLN A 195 -1.30 8.00 16.09
N LYS A 196 -1.55 8.11 14.77
CA LYS A 196 -2.50 9.08 14.22
C LYS A 196 -3.95 8.78 14.59
N ALA A 197 -4.27 7.52 14.81
CA ALA A 197 -5.56 7.09 15.35
C ALA A 197 -5.71 7.30 16.86
N GLY A 198 -4.73 7.90 17.54
CA GLY A 198 -4.77 8.21 18.97
C GLY A 198 -4.38 7.05 19.90
N GLY A 199 -3.84 5.95 19.37
CA GLY A 199 -3.34 4.82 20.16
C GLY A 199 -1.84 4.88 20.47
N VAL A 200 -1.39 3.97 21.30
CA VAL A 200 0.02 3.65 21.56
C VAL A 200 0.32 2.29 20.96
N ASN A 201 1.26 2.21 20.02
CA ASN A 201 1.65 0.93 19.45
C ASN A 201 2.49 0.13 20.44
N LEU A 202 2.00 -1.02 20.90
CA LEU A 202 2.71 -1.91 21.82
C LEU A 202 4.09 -2.33 21.29
N ALA A 203 4.18 -2.55 19.97
CA ALA A 203 5.43 -2.91 19.30
C ALA A 203 6.32 -1.70 18.94
N GLY A 204 5.92 -0.47 19.31
CA GLY A 204 6.57 0.77 18.87
C GLY A 204 8.00 0.99 19.36
N THR A 205 8.48 0.21 20.35
CA THR A 205 9.87 0.23 20.82
C THR A 205 10.79 -0.72 20.04
N ARG A 206 10.25 -1.55 19.16
CA ARG A 206 10.98 -2.47 18.28
C ARG A 206 10.85 -1.99 16.82
N THR A 207 11.87 -2.19 16.02
CA THR A 207 11.87 -1.79 14.60
C THR A 207 11.26 -2.85 13.69
N ALA A 208 10.79 -2.43 12.53
CA ALA A 208 10.28 -3.27 11.45
C ALA A 208 9.14 -4.22 11.91
N TYR A 209 9.33 -5.52 11.76
CA TYR A 209 8.31 -6.55 12.00
C TYR A 209 8.76 -7.53 13.09
N PRO A 210 8.68 -7.11 14.38
CA PRO A 210 9.13 -7.94 15.49
C PRO A 210 8.23 -9.15 15.71
N ARG A 211 8.85 -10.23 16.20
CA ARG A 211 8.16 -11.45 16.61
C ARG A 211 7.88 -11.40 18.12
N TYR A 212 6.76 -11.99 18.50
CA TYR A 212 6.32 -12.11 19.89
C TYR A 212 5.91 -13.55 20.19
N SER A 213 6.05 -13.96 21.46
CA SER A 213 5.33 -15.12 21.98
C SER A 213 3.96 -14.70 22.55
N PHE A 214 3.07 -15.65 22.78
CA PHE A 214 1.79 -15.37 23.43
C PHE A 214 2.00 -14.79 24.83
N GLU A 215 2.94 -15.39 25.58
CA GLU A 215 3.27 -15.01 26.95
C GLU A 215 3.79 -13.57 27.04
N GLU A 216 4.63 -13.15 26.08
CA GLU A 216 5.09 -11.76 26.01
C GLU A 216 3.91 -10.80 25.86
N VAL A 217 2.95 -11.08 24.96
CA VAL A 217 1.78 -10.21 24.76
C VAL A 217 0.86 -10.22 25.99
N VAL A 218 0.72 -11.37 26.66
CA VAL A 218 -0.03 -11.46 27.93
C VAL A 218 0.57 -10.55 28.99
N VAL A 219 1.90 -10.57 29.14
CA VAL A 219 2.62 -9.72 30.12
C VAL A 219 2.52 -8.23 29.76
N LEU A 220 2.54 -7.90 28.46
CA LEU A 220 2.44 -6.53 27.98
C LEU A 220 1.00 -5.97 28.02
N ALA A 221 0.01 -6.83 28.23
CA ALA A 221 -1.37 -6.50 28.56
C ALA A 221 -2.01 -5.40 27.71
N PRO A 222 -2.14 -5.56 26.36
CA PRO A 222 -2.73 -4.53 25.51
C PRO A 222 -4.20 -4.26 25.83
N ASP A 223 -4.63 -3.00 25.59
CA ASP A 223 -6.03 -2.57 25.71
C ASP A 223 -6.85 -2.98 24.49
N ILE A 224 -6.19 -3.17 23.34
CA ILE A 224 -6.81 -3.52 22.06
C ILE A 224 -5.90 -4.51 21.32
N ILE A 225 -6.51 -5.56 20.74
CA ILE A 225 -5.84 -6.46 19.81
C ILE A 225 -6.49 -6.30 18.44
N ILE A 226 -5.70 -6.00 17.43
CA ILE A 226 -6.13 -5.91 16.04
C ILE A 226 -5.35 -6.95 15.24
N MET A 227 -6.03 -7.71 14.41
CA MET A 227 -5.42 -8.77 13.63
C MET A 227 -5.74 -8.57 12.15
N THR A 228 -4.70 -8.62 11.31
CA THR A 228 -4.83 -8.86 9.88
C THR A 228 -4.28 -10.24 9.57
N THR A 229 -4.77 -10.90 8.55
CA THR A 229 -4.17 -12.12 8.06
C THR A 229 -4.37 -12.23 6.56
N MET A 230 -3.31 -12.55 5.85
CA MET A 230 -3.34 -12.92 4.42
C MET A 230 -3.83 -14.37 4.23
N GLU A 231 -4.02 -15.13 5.32
CA GLU A 231 -4.53 -16.48 5.30
C GLU A 231 -6.06 -16.50 5.36
N ARG A 232 -6.69 -17.47 4.70
CA ARG A 232 -8.14 -17.55 4.46
C ARG A 232 -8.97 -17.68 5.76
N GLU A 233 -10.21 -17.27 5.68
CA GLU A 233 -11.29 -17.08 6.68
C GLU A 233 -11.28 -17.97 7.94
N ASN A 234 -10.85 -19.24 7.89
CA ASN A 234 -10.87 -20.15 9.04
C ASN A 234 -9.75 -19.91 10.06
N ALA A 235 -8.63 -19.29 9.68
CA ALA A 235 -7.53 -19.02 10.60
C ALA A 235 -7.87 -17.92 11.64
N PHE A 236 -8.81 -17.04 11.32
CA PHE A 236 -9.20 -15.90 12.17
C PHE A 236 -9.95 -16.33 13.44
N ASP A 237 -10.90 -17.23 13.30
CA ASP A 237 -11.70 -17.69 14.44
C ASP A 237 -10.83 -18.49 15.42
N GLU A 238 -9.88 -19.27 14.92
CA GLU A 238 -8.93 -20.01 15.74
C GLU A 238 -8.01 -19.06 16.52
N VAL A 239 -7.46 -18.04 15.86
CA VAL A 239 -6.57 -17.06 16.52
C VAL A 239 -7.34 -16.24 17.55
N LYS A 240 -8.55 -15.79 17.21
CA LYS A 240 -9.41 -15.06 18.15
C LYS A 240 -9.81 -15.93 19.34
N ALA A 241 -10.14 -17.22 19.11
CA ALA A 241 -10.42 -18.18 20.18
C ALA A 241 -9.20 -18.41 21.07
N ARG A 242 -8.00 -18.42 20.51
CA ARG A 242 -6.75 -18.55 21.26
C ARG A 242 -6.49 -17.35 22.16
N TRP A 243 -6.70 -16.11 21.69
CA TRP A 243 -6.61 -14.91 22.53
C TRP A 243 -7.66 -14.91 23.65
N ARG A 244 -8.89 -15.34 23.39
CA ARG A 244 -9.97 -15.38 24.37
C ARG A 244 -9.68 -16.25 25.60
N GLN A 245 -8.73 -17.17 25.53
CA GLN A 245 -8.32 -18.00 26.67
C GLN A 245 -7.57 -17.20 27.76
N TRP A 246 -7.09 -15.99 27.42
CA TRP A 246 -6.29 -15.16 28.31
C TRP A 246 -7.10 -13.98 28.85
N SER A 247 -8.07 -14.27 29.72
CA SER A 247 -8.97 -13.25 30.30
C SER A 247 -8.25 -12.17 31.14
N SER A 248 -6.97 -12.37 31.49
CA SER A 248 -6.13 -11.36 32.15
C SER A 248 -5.71 -10.22 31.27
N ILE A 249 -5.81 -10.35 29.92
CA ILE A 249 -5.49 -9.29 28.97
C ILE A 249 -6.65 -8.29 28.95
N PRO A 250 -6.42 -6.98 29.16
CA PRO A 250 -7.49 -5.96 29.12
C PRO A 250 -8.32 -6.00 27.83
N ALA A 251 -7.69 -6.17 26.66
CA ALA A 251 -8.37 -6.32 25.39
C ALA A 251 -9.36 -7.50 25.36
N VAL A 252 -9.01 -8.61 26.01
CA VAL A 252 -9.86 -9.81 26.08
C VAL A 252 -11.03 -9.57 27.03
N ALA A 253 -10.76 -9.05 28.22
CA ALA A 253 -11.77 -8.77 29.24
C ALA A 253 -12.81 -7.75 28.73
N ALA A 254 -12.38 -6.75 27.95
CA ALA A 254 -13.25 -5.72 27.37
C ALA A 254 -13.87 -6.12 26.01
N GLY A 255 -13.55 -7.30 25.45
CA GLY A 255 -14.04 -7.73 24.16
C GLY A 255 -13.47 -6.95 22.97
N ARG A 256 -12.33 -6.26 23.14
CA ARG A 256 -11.69 -5.38 22.15
C ARG A 256 -10.68 -6.12 21.29
N ILE A 257 -11.13 -7.21 20.67
CA ILE A 257 -10.35 -8.01 19.72
C ILE A 257 -11.01 -7.88 18.36
N PHE A 258 -10.32 -7.23 17.43
CA PHE A 258 -10.82 -6.92 16.10
C PHE A 258 -10.06 -7.69 15.02
N ILE A 259 -10.77 -8.07 13.98
CA ILE A 259 -10.22 -8.62 12.75
C ILE A 259 -10.50 -7.58 11.67
N VAL A 260 -9.47 -7.20 10.91
CA VAL A 260 -9.56 -6.19 9.86
C VAL A 260 -9.04 -6.74 8.53
N ASP A 261 -9.52 -6.15 7.45
CA ASP A 261 -9.17 -6.54 6.09
C ASP A 261 -7.69 -6.21 5.79
N SER A 262 -6.90 -7.25 5.51
CA SER A 262 -5.48 -7.10 5.14
C SER A 262 -5.28 -6.28 3.85
N ASP A 263 -6.23 -6.31 2.91
CA ASP A 263 -6.12 -5.57 1.67
C ASP A 263 -6.23 -4.05 1.88
N ILE A 264 -6.83 -3.63 3.00
CA ILE A 264 -6.94 -2.21 3.37
C ILE A 264 -5.82 -1.82 4.34
N PHE A 265 -5.46 -2.70 5.30
CA PHE A 265 -4.54 -2.37 6.38
C PHE A 265 -3.07 -2.69 6.08
N ASP A 266 -2.78 -3.68 5.22
CA ASP A 266 -1.41 -4.14 4.97
C ASP A 266 -0.86 -3.65 3.62
N ARG A 267 -1.69 -2.98 2.79
CA ARG A 267 -1.26 -2.42 1.50
C ARG A 267 -1.01 -0.91 1.61
N PRO A 268 0.19 -0.41 1.28
CA PRO A 268 0.50 1.02 1.30
C PRO A 268 -0.10 1.74 0.08
N THR A 269 -1.40 2.00 0.12
CA THR A 269 -2.22 2.62 -0.94
C THR A 269 -2.99 3.82 -0.39
N PRO A 270 -3.65 4.64 -1.21
CA PRO A 270 -4.56 5.68 -0.74
C PRO A 270 -5.67 5.17 0.19
N ARG A 271 -6.09 3.89 0.07
CA ARG A 271 -7.09 3.27 0.96
C ARG A 271 -6.62 3.12 2.42
N LEU A 272 -5.33 3.30 2.71
CA LEU A 272 -4.85 3.36 4.10
C LEU A 272 -5.51 4.48 4.91
N ILE A 273 -6.11 5.48 4.27
CA ILE A 273 -6.87 6.50 4.97
C ILE A 273 -8.19 5.93 5.50
N ASP A 274 -8.80 4.96 4.80
CA ASP A 274 -9.98 4.23 5.30
C ASP A 274 -9.58 3.34 6.49
N ALA A 275 -8.38 2.72 6.43
CA ALA A 275 -7.81 1.99 7.56
C ALA A 275 -7.60 2.92 8.77
N LEU A 276 -7.05 4.12 8.58
CA LEU A 276 -6.84 5.11 9.64
C LEU A 276 -8.17 5.51 10.30
N GLU A 277 -9.19 5.84 9.53
CA GLU A 277 -10.51 6.21 10.05
C GLU A 277 -11.17 5.05 10.81
N THR A 278 -11.06 3.83 10.27
CA THR A 278 -11.56 2.61 10.91
C THR A 278 -10.84 2.34 12.23
N LEU A 279 -9.52 2.44 12.23
CA LEU A 279 -8.68 2.25 13.40
C LEU A 279 -9.00 3.26 14.49
N ALA A 280 -9.16 4.52 14.13
CA ALA A 280 -9.50 5.59 15.08
C ALA A 280 -10.87 5.36 15.75
N ARG A 281 -11.88 4.87 15.00
CA ARG A 281 -13.18 4.46 15.55
C ARG A 281 -13.07 3.26 16.50
N MET A 282 -12.21 2.30 16.16
CA MET A 282 -11.97 1.14 17.02
C MET A 282 -11.25 1.52 18.32
N ILE A 283 -10.30 2.47 18.25
CA ILE A 283 -9.52 2.91 19.42
C ILE A 283 -10.37 3.82 20.31
N HIS A 284 -11.15 4.72 19.75
CA HIS A 284 -11.94 5.75 20.42
C HIS A 284 -13.42 5.70 20.03
N PRO A 285 -14.16 4.64 20.36
CA PRO A 285 -15.59 4.53 20.03
C PRO A 285 -16.44 5.59 20.71
N GLU A 286 -15.94 6.23 21.76
CA GLU A 286 -16.63 7.29 22.50
C GLU A 286 -16.69 8.64 21.78
N LEU A 287 -15.89 8.85 20.73
CA LEU A 287 -15.85 10.11 19.99
C LEU A 287 -17.01 10.23 18.99
N PRO A 288 -17.45 11.45 18.65
CA PRO A 288 -18.63 11.68 17.79
C PRO A 288 -18.30 11.50 16.30
N TRP A 289 -18.03 10.28 15.86
CA TRP A 289 -17.60 9.92 14.51
C TRP A 289 -18.63 10.20 13.41
N ASP A 290 -19.92 10.37 13.75
CA ASP A 290 -20.98 10.65 12.78
C ASP A 290 -20.79 11.98 12.06
N ASN A 291 -20.00 12.91 12.65
CA ASN A 291 -19.66 14.19 12.07
C ASN A 291 -18.54 14.10 10.99
N LEU A 292 -17.87 12.96 10.83
CA LEU A 292 -16.98 12.68 9.73
C LEU A 292 -17.78 12.32 8.48
N GLN A 293 -18.30 13.33 7.76
CA GLN A 293 -18.91 13.11 6.45
C GLN A 293 -17.89 12.40 5.56
N ARG A 294 -18.28 11.25 5.03
CA ARG A 294 -17.51 10.57 3.97
C ARG A 294 -17.39 11.58 2.83
N GLY A 295 -16.15 12.01 2.55
CA GLY A 295 -15.89 12.82 1.37
C GLY A 295 -16.34 12.06 0.11
N PRO A 296 -16.65 12.75 -0.98
CA PRO A 296 -17.01 12.09 -2.24
C PRO A 296 -15.90 11.15 -2.68
N HIS A 297 -16.31 9.93 -3.06
CA HIS A 297 -15.46 8.89 -3.66
C HIS A 297 -14.94 9.32 -5.02
#